data_701531789d6604495fd38c687f1551a6
#
_entry.id   701531789d6604495fd38c687f1551a6
#
_cell.length_a   1.000
_cell.length_b   1.000
_cell.length_c   1.000
_cell.angle_alpha   90.00
_cell.angle_beta   90.00
_cell.angle_gamma   90.00
#
_symmetry.space_group_name_H-M   'P 1'
#
loop_
_entity.id
_entity.type
_entity.pdbx_description
1 polymer ?
#
loop_
_entity_poly.entity_id
_entity_poly.type
_entity_poly.pdbx_seq_one_letter_code
_entity_poly.pdbx_strand_id
1 'polypeptide(L)'
;MANNNNQNIKALKEALLEKLPSTRVREQELLCHHTTFKIGGPADLFIEPTTMDELSFTLRTIHELQVPVTIIGCGSNILVKDGGIRGAVVSVRHMTQIMDCNDNVLCIGSGYMLKDASEFAWKNGLSGLEFAIGIPGTLGGAVFMNAGAYDGEMSNVVTTVRAVDFQGNIKEYDASHLDFGYRHSVFHDNHEVIGEVIMTLQPGDKNAIKARMDELTEKRESKQPLEYAS
;
A
#
# COMPACT_ATOMS: atom_id res chain seq x y z
N MET A 1 17.01 24.26 -13.85
CA MET A 1 16.23 23.35 -13.02
C MET A 1 16.37 21.88 -13.46
N ALA A 2 16.29 21.52 -14.74
CA ALA A 2 16.41 20.12 -15.19
C ALA A 2 17.77 19.45 -14.89
N ASN A 3 18.90 20.17 -14.96
CA ASN A 3 20.22 19.61 -14.67
C ASN A 3 20.40 19.21 -13.19
N ASN A 4 19.86 19.99 -12.24
CA ASN A 4 19.94 19.65 -10.81
C ASN A 4 19.12 18.39 -10.48
N ASN A 5 17.96 18.22 -11.10
CA ASN A 5 17.10 17.05 -10.82
C ASN A 5 17.79 15.74 -11.24
N ASN A 6 18.42 15.70 -12.42
CA ASN A 6 19.15 14.52 -12.89
C ASN A 6 20.35 14.16 -11.99
N GLN A 7 21.04 15.18 -11.45
CA GLN A 7 22.16 14.97 -10.54
C GLN A 7 21.68 14.39 -9.20
N ASN A 8 20.56 14.90 -8.65
CA ASN A 8 19.99 14.41 -7.41
C ASN A 8 19.42 12.97 -7.56
N ILE A 9 18.81 12.63 -8.70
CA ILE A 9 18.37 11.26 -9.00
C ILE A 9 19.55 10.29 -9.03
N LYS A 10 20.66 10.68 -9.67
CA LYS A 10 21.87 9.84 -9.72
C LYS A 10 22.45 9.62 -8.32
N ALA A 11 22.58 10.69 -7.52
CA ALA A 11 23.06 10.62 -6.15
C ALA A 11 22.14 9.75 -5.27
N LEU A 12 20.80 9.88 -5.45
CA LEU A 12 19.81 9.06 -4.77
C LEU A 12 20.01 7.57 -5.10
N LYS A 13 20.14 7.22 -6.38
CA LYS A 13 20.39 5.84 -6.79
C LYS A 13 21.67 5.28 -6.16
N GLU A 14 22.77 6.01 -6.21
CA GLU A 14 24.06 5.60 -5.64
C GLU A 14 23.93 5.34 -4.13
N ALA A 15 23.30 6.25 -3.39
CA ALA A 15 23.07 6.08 -1.94
C ALA A 15 22.16 4.89 -1.61
N LEU A 16 21.08 4.70 -2.38
CA LEU A 16 20.16 3.57 -2.14
C LEU A 16 20.81 2.22 -2.40
N LEU A 17 21.71 2.11 -3.36
CA LEU A 17 22.44 0.87 -3.68
C LEU A 17 23.39 0.40 -2.56
N GLU A 18 23.64 1.23 -1.54
CA GLU A 18 24.37 0.80 -0.34
C GLU A 18 23.56 -0.18 0.52
N LYS A 19 22.22 -0.13 0.47
CA LYS A 19 21.32 -0.96 1.28
C LYS A 19 20.33 -1.81 0.49
N LEU A 20 19.92 -1.35 -0.68
CA LEU A 20 18.95 -2.04 -1.53
C LEU A 20 19.67 -2.69 -2.72
N PRO A 21 19.29 -3.92 -3.12
CA PRO A 21 19.84 -4.53 -4.33
C PRO A 21 19.39 -3.77 -5.59
N SER A 22 20.26 -3.77 -6.61
CA SER A 22 20.01 -3.05 -7.87
C SER A 22 18.72 -3.48 -8.61
N THR A 23 18.27 -4.72 -8.37
CA THR A 23 16.99 -5.22 -8.90
C THR A 23 15.76 -4.48 -8.35
N ARG A 24 15.90 -3.82 -7.21
CA ARG A 24 14.84 -3.05 -6.53
C ARG A 24 15.02 -1.52 -6.63
N VAL A 25 16.03 -1.06 -7.39
CA VAL A 25 16.30 0.38 -7.65
C VAL A 25 16.54 0.52 -9.15
N ARG A 26 15.48 0.83 -9.89
CA ARG A 26 15.48 0.82 -11.36
C ARG A 26 15.24 2.22 -11.94
N GLU A 27 16.04 2.61 -12.92
CA GLU A 27 15.83 3.83 -13.70
C GLU A 27 14.89 3.57 -14.88
N GLN A 28 14.13 4.58 -15.25
CA GLN A 28 13.23 4.59 -16.42
C GLN A 28 12.26 3.39 -16.44
N GLU A 29 11.83 2.95 -15.25
CA GLU A 29 10.88 1.85 -15.11
C GLU A 29 9.49 2.27 -15.59
N LEU A 30 8.91 1.48 -16.48
CA LEU A 30 7.59 1.77 -17.07
C LEU A 30 6.47 1.52 -16.07
N LEU A 31 5.74 2.56 -15.71
CA LEU A 31 4.67 2.49 -14.71
C LEU A 31 3.41 1.76 -15.20
N CYS A 32 3.28 1.53 -16.51
CA CYS A 32 2.24 0.64 -17.04
C CYS A 32 2.33 -0.80 -16.50
N HIS A 33 3.50 -1.24 -16.02
CA HIS A 33 3.67 -2.54 -15.36
C HIS A 33 3.23 -2.52 -13.88
N HIS A 34 3.02 -1.33 -13.31
CA HIS A 34 2.75 -1.09 -11.90
C HIS A 34 1.39 -0.42 -11.64
N THR A 35 0.54 -0.33 -12.66
CA THR A 35 -0.82 0.21 -12.57
C THR A 35 -1.85 -0.81 -13.06
N THR A 36 -3.04 -0.82 -12.46
CA THR A 36 -4.13 -1.72 -12.90
C THR A 36 -4.70 -1.31 -14.25
N PHE A 37 -4.62 -0.03 -14.61
CA PHE A 37 -4.97 0.46 -15.95
C PHE A 37 -4.00 -0.01 -17.04
N LYS A 38 -2.81 -0.54 -16.68
CA LYS A 38 -1.76 -0.97 -17.61
C LYS A 38 -1.29 0.12 -18.57
N ILE A 39 -1.37 1.37 -18.14
CA ILE A 39 -0.86 2.56 -18.83
C ILE A 39 0.02 3.36 -17.88
N GLY A 40 0.95 4.14 -18.43
CA GLY A 40 1.86 5.00 -17.70
C GLY A 40 3.27 4.95 -18.26
N GLY A 41 3.86 6.12 -18.48
CA GLY A 41 5.25 6.28 -18.90
C GLY A 41 6.24 6.00 -17.76
N PRO A 42 7.55 6.28 -17.97
CA PRO A 42 8.61 5.89 -17.06
C PRO A 42 8.64 6.73 -15.78
N ALA A 43 9.04 6.12 -14.67
CA ALA A 43 9.56 6.80 -13.48
C ALA A 43 11.05 7.11 -13.69
N ASP A 44 11.53 8.28 -13.26
CA ASP A 44 12.97 8.57 -13.33
C ASP A 44 13.76 7.57 -12.49
N LEU A 45 13.27 7.28 -11.25
CA LEU A 45 13.80 6.24 -10.40
C LEU A 45 12.64 5.50 -9.72
N PHE A 46 12.61 4.17 -9.84
CA PHE A 46 11.61 3.30 -9.22
C PHE A 46 12.27 2.47 -8.12
N ILE A 47 11.69 2.47 -6.91
CA ILE A 47 12.31 1.92 -5.70
C ILE A 47 11.29 1.02 -4.99
N GLU A 48 11.73 -0.18 -4.58
CA GLU A 48 10.90 -1.19 -3.91
C GLU A 48 11.52 -1.61 -2.57
N PRO A 49 11.28 -0.87 -1.47
CA PRO A 49 11.63 -1.33 -0.14
C PRO A 49 10.78 -2.55 0.24
N THR A 50 11.34 -3.44 1.07
CA THR A 50 10.66 -4.65 1.55
C THR A 50 10.47 -4.67 3.06
N THR A 51 11.24 -3.86 3.80
CA THR A 51 11.20 -3.76 5.26
C THR A 51 10.97 -2.33 5.71
N MET A 52 10.53 -2.15 6.97
CA MET A 52 10.40 -0.83 7.59
C MET A 52 11.73 -0.05 7.60
N ASP A 53 12.85 -0.73 7.84
CA ASP A 53 14.19 -0.12 7.84
C ASP A 53 14.61 0.35 6.44
N GLU A 54 14.33 -0.43 5.41
CA GLU A 54 14.59 -0.03 4.02
C GLU A 54 13.68 1.14 3.60
N LEU A 55 12.41 1.13 4.00
CA LEU A 55 11.48 2.24 3.75
C LEU A 55 11.96 3.51 4.45
N SER A 56 12.31 3.42 5.75
CA SER A 56 12.85 4.53 6.54
C SER A 56 14.10 5.13 5.88
N PHE A 57 15.06 4.28 5.52
CA PHE A 57 16.27 4.71 4.83
C PHE A 57 15.96 5.38 3.48
N THR A 58 15.06 4.80 2.70
CA THR A 58 14.68 5.32 1.38
C THR A 58 14.05 6.71 1.48
N LEU A 59 13.06 6.88 2.37
CA LEU A 59 12.36 8.16 2.52
C LEU A 59 13.27 9.25 3.05
N ARG A 60 14.12 8.94 4.03
CA ARG A 60 15.12 9.88 4.55
C ARG A 60 16.08 10.32 3.46
N THR A 61 16.64 9.40 2.69
CA THR A 61 17.59 9.74 1.61
C THR A 61 16.94 10.60 0.52
N ILE A 62 15.69 10.29 0.15
CA ILE A 62 14.88 11.09 -0.78
C ILE A 62 14.72 12.53 -0.24
N HIS A 63 14.38 12.66 1.04
CA HIS A 63 14.19 13.96 1.69
C HIS A 63 15.48 14.77 1.76
N GLU A 64 16.58 14.17 2.18
CA GLU A 64 17.90 14.82 2.26
C GLU A 64 18.38 15.34 0.90
N LEU A 65 18.11 14.59 -0.18
CA LEU A 65 18.46 14.97 -1.56
C LEU A 65 17.38 15.81 -2.24
N GLN A 66 16.30 16.15 -1.55
CA GLN A 66 15.18 16.95 -2.06
C GLN A 66 14.64 16.45 -3.41
N VAL A 67 14.52 15.14 -3.57
CA VAL A 67 13.94 14.51 -4.76
C VAL A 67 12.43 14.47 -4.62
N PRO A 68 11.65 14.92 -5.62
CA PRO A 68 10.21 14.71 -5.62
C PRO A 68 9.87 13.22 -5.54
N VAL A 69 8.84 12.86 -4.77
CA VAL A 69 8.48 11.46 -4.58
C VAL A 69 6.98 11.22 -4.77
N THR A 70 6.66 10.07 -5.34
CA THR A 70 5.31 9.53 -5.42
C THR A 70 5.30 8.14 -4.79
N ILE A 71 4.36 7.89 -3.89
CA ILE A 71 4.18 6.59 -3.24
C ILE A 71 3.07 5.83 -3.96
N ILE A 72 3.31 4.56 -4.27
CA ILE A 72 2.31 3.68 -4.87
C ILE A 72 2.22 2.33 -4.13
N GLY A 73 1.00 1.78 -4.08
CA GLY A 73 0.78 0.37 -3.76
C GLY A 73 0.78 -0.47 -5.06
N CYS A 74 -0.35 -1.12 -5.37
CA CYS A 74 -0.53 -1.83 -6.64
C CYS A 74 -1.02 -0.94 -7.80
N GLY A 75 -1.07 0.38 -7.62
CA GLY A 75 -1.44 1.33 -8.67
C GLY A 75 -2.91 1.26 -9.11
N SER A 76 -3.83 0.85 -8.21
CA SER A 76 -5.27 0.73 -8.53
C SER A 76 -6.06 2.04 -8.42
N ASN A 77 -5.46 3.09 -7.90
CA ASN A 77 -6.10 4.40 -7.71
C ASN A 77 -5.28 5.56 -8.30
N ILE A 78 -4.48 5.27 -9.33
CA ILE A 78 -3.63 6.27 -9.99
C ILE A 78 -3.73 6.13 -11.51
N LEU A 79 -3.76 7.27 -12.19
CA LEU A 79 -3.64 7.37 -13.64
C LEU A 79 -2.32 8.07 -13.98
N VAL A 80 -1.40 7.35 -14.59
CA VAL A 80 -0.09 7.86 -14.98
C VAL A 80 -0.10 8.18 -16.47
N LYS A 81 0.31 9.42 -16.82
CA LYS A 81 0.43 9.86 -18.22
C LYS A 81 1.65 9.23 -18.92
N ASP A 82 1.66 9.27 -20.26
CA ASP A 82 2.77 8.75 -21.09
C ASP A 82 4.13 9.41 -20.78
N GLY A 83 4.14 10.66 -20.34
CA GLY A 83 5.34 11.34 -19.86
C GLY A 83 5.95 10.74 -18.59
N GLY A 84 5.22 9.88 -17.89
CA GLY A 84 5.65 9.24 -16.66
C GLY A 84 5.67 10.19 -15.44
N ILE A 85 6.43 9.80 -14.42
CA ILE A 85 6.59 10.54 -13.17
C ILE A 85 8.03 11.00 -13.02
N ARG A 86 8.20 12.33 -12.80
CA ARG A 86 9.53 12.90 -12.53
C ARG A 86 9.87 12.77 -11.06
N GLY A 87 11.12 12.38 -10.77
CA GLY A 87 11.58 12.10 -9.42
C GLY A 87 11.55 10.60 -9.08
N ALA A 88 11.39 10.30 -7.81
CA ALA A 88 11.33 8.93 -7.31
C ALA A 88 9.89 8.42 -7.23
N VAL A 89 9.68 7.16 -7.60
CA VAL A 89 8.45 6.41 -7.29
C VAL A 89 8.83 5.31 -6.30
N VAL A 90 8.23 5.32 -5.12
CA VAL A 90 8.42 4.28 -4.10
C VAL A 90 7.20 3.38 -4.09
N SER A 91 7.41 2.11 -4.43
CA SER A 91 6.38 1.09 -4.42
C SER A 91 6.45 0.29 -3.12
N VAL A 92 5.40 0.38 -2.30
CA VAL A 92 5.28 -0.42 -1.07
C VAL A 92 4.73 -1.84 -1.34
N ARG A 93 4.59 -2.25 -2.61
CA ARG A 93 4.00 -3.53 -3.03
C ARG A 93 4.74 -4.74 -2.45
N HIS A 94 6.03 -4.59 -2.16
CA HIS A 94 6.87 -5.66 -1.60
C HIS A 94 7.10 -5.56 -0.08
N MET A 95 6.36 -4.67 0.61
CA MET A 95 6.31 -4.61 2.08
C MET A 95 5.47 -5.77 2.64
N THR A 96 5.98 -7.00 2.49
CA THR A 96 5.28 -8.26 2.78
C THR A 96 6.04 -9.14 3.77
N GLN A 97 6.89 -8.55 4.62
CA GLN A 97 7.69 -9.30 5.60
C GLN A 97 6.88 -9.88 6.76
N ILE A 98 5.74 -9.29 7.06
CA ILE A 98 4.91 -9.71 8.18
C ILE A 98 3.49 -10.03 7.72
N MET A 99 2.97 -11.19 8.12
CA MET A 99 1.57 -11.56 8.10
C MET A 99 1.35 -12.52 9.27
N ASP A 100 1.00 -11.96 10.42
CA ASP A 100 0.91 -12.67 11.68
C ASP A 100 -0.47 -12.51 12.32
N CYS A 101 -0.87 -13.52 13.11
CA CYS A 101 -2.13 -13.57 13.84
C CYS A 101 -1.86 -14.03 15.27
N ASN A 102 -2.18 -13.18 16.22
CA ASN A 102 -2.16 -13.51 17.63
C ASN A 102 -3.57 -13.34 18.22
N ASP A 103 -4.23 -14.44 18.57
CA ASP A 103 -5.64 -14.49 18.94
C ASP A 103 -6.54 -13.88 17.85
N ASN A 104 -7.08 -12.69 18.08
CA ASN A 104 -7.93 -11.96 17.16
C ASN A 104 -7.28 -10.69 16.60
N VAL A 105 -5.98 -10.52 16.80
CA VAL A 105 -5.20 -9.38 16.31
C VAL A 105 -4.32 -9.83 15.14
N LEU A 106 -4.50 -9.18 13.99
CA LEU A 106 -3.68 -9.39 12.80
C LEU A 106 -2.65 -8.26 12.67
N CYS A 107 -1.38 -8.60 12.40
CA CYS A 107 -0.33 -7.65 12.02
C CYS A 107 0.13 -7.99 10.61
N ILE A 108 -0.10 -7.10 9.66
CA ILE A 108 0.11 -7.38 8.22
C ILE A 108 0.85 -6.21 7.56
N GLY A 109 1.87 -6.53 6.77
CA GLY A 109 2.61 -5.56 5.96
C GLY A 109 1.74 -4.86 4.91
N SER A 110 1.99 -3.60 4.68
CA SER A 110 1.18 -2.72 3.82
C SER A 110 1.12 -3.17 2.35
N GLY A 111 2.11 -3.94 1.90
CA GLY A 111 2.25 -4.43 0.53
C GLY A 111 1.37 -5.63 0.17
N TYR A 112 0.85 -6.36 1.15
CA TYR A 112 -0.08 -7.46 0.86
C TYR A 112 -1.33 -6.96 0.15
N MET A 113 -1.87 -7.76 -0.77
CA MET A 113 -3.18 -7.46 -1.35
C MET A 113 -4.26 -7.53 -0.28
N LEU A 114 -5.21 -6.64 -0.36
CA LEU A 114 -6.34 -6.62 0.58
C LEU A 114 -7.12 -7.95 0.58
N LYS A 115 -7.22 -8.58 -0.60
CA LYS A 115 -7.74 -9.94 -0.75
C LYS A 115 -6.98 -10.96 0.10
N ASP A 116 -5.65 -10.93 0.08
CA ASP A 116 -4.82 -11.89 0.84
C ASP A 116 -5.02 -11.70 2.35
N ALA A 117 -5.17 -10.45 2.82
CA ALA A 117 -5.48 -10.15 4.21
C ALA A 117 -6.87 -10.69 4.62
N SER A 118 -7.88 -10.54 3.76
CA SER A 118 -9.24 -11.09 3.97
C SER A 118 -9.23 -12.62 4.03
N GLU A 119 -8.53 -13.29 3.12
CA GLU A 119 -8.36 -14.73 3.13
C GLU A 119 -7.58 -15.24 4.37
N PHE A 120 -6.58 -14.48 4.81
CA PHE A 120 -5.81 -14.81 6.01
C PHE A 120 -6.68 -14.72 7.27
N ALA A 121 -7.52 -13.68 7.39
CA ALA A 121 -8.50 -13.56 8.46
C ALA A 121 -9.47 -14.76 8.49
N TRP A 122 -10.06 -15.11 7.34
CA TRP A 122 -10.94 -16.29 7.22
C TRP A 122 -10.25 -17.58 7.65
N LYS A 123 -9.03 -17.85 7.20
CA LYS A 123 -8.26 -19.05 7.56
C LYS A 123 -8.02 -19.16 9.07
N ASN A 124 -7.92 -18.02 9.76
CA ASN A 124 -7.81 -17.95 11.22
C ASN A 124 -9.16 -17.91 11.96
N GLY A 125 -10.30 -17.98 11.25
CA GLY A 125 -11.63 -17.95 11.86
C GLY A 125 -12.01 -16.57 12.41
N LEU A 126 -11.56 -15.52 11.74
CA LEU A 126 -11.77 -14.13 12.11
C LEU A 126 -12.67 -13.42 11.10
N SER A 127 -13.76 -12.85 11.57
CA SER A 127 -14.77 -12.09 10.84
C SER A 127 -14.51 -10.59 10.95
N GLY A 128 -14.87 -9.83 9.92
CA GLY A 128 -14.77 -8.38 9.87
C GLY A 128 -14.04 -7.86 8.61
N LEU A 129 -13.37 -8.75 7.85
CA LEU A 129 -12.68 -8.40 6.60
C LEU A 129 -13.36 -8.99 5.34
N GLU A 130 -14.56 -9.52 5.43
CA GLU A 130 -15.26 -10.11 4.29
C GLU A 130 -15.52 -9.08 3.18
N PHE A 131 -15.84 -7.83 3.54
CA PHE A 131 -16.07 -6.73 2.61
C PHE A 131 -14.88 -6.47 1.69
N ALA A 132 -13.70 -6.81 2.16
CA ALA A 132 -12.42 -6.49 1.53
C ALA A 132 -12.06 -7.46 0.39
N ILE A 133 -12.68 -8.64 0.31
CA ILE A 133 -12.30 -9.74 -0.61
C ILE A 133 -12.26 -9.33 -2.07
N GLY A 134 -13.14 -8.44 -2.50
CA GLY A 134 -13.23 -7.98 -3.88
C GLY A 134 -12.56 -6.64 -4.17
N ILE A 135 -12.03 -5.92 -3.17
CA ILE A 135 -11.44 -4.60 -3.38
C ILE A 135 -10.02 -4.75 -3.95
N PRO A 136 -9.73 -4.21 -5.16
CA PRO A 136 -8.38 -4.23 -5.71
C PRO A 136 -7.52 -3.20 -4.99
N GLY A 137 -6.39 -3.62 -4.46
CA GLY A 137 -5.47 -2.73 -3.76
C GLY A 137 -4.58 -3.46 -2.77
N THR A 138 -3.52 -2.79 -2.33
CA THR A 138 -2.72 -3.22 -1.20
C THR A 138 -3.39 -2.79 0.11
N LEU A 139 -3.08 -3.48 1.20
CA LEU A 139 -3.60 -3.17 2.54
C LEU A 139 -3.26 -1.72 2.94
N GLY A 140 -2.02 -1.27 2.71
CA GLY A 140 -1.64 0.13 2.99
C GLY A 140 -2.44 1.13 2.15
N GLY A 141 -2.67 0.86 0.86
CA GLY A 141 -3.51 1.69 0.01
C GLY A 141 -4.98 1.69 0.45
N ALA A 142 -5.48 0.57 0.98
CA ALA A 142 -6.82 0.48 1.53
C ALA A 142 -6.99 1.32 2.81
N VAL A 143 -6.00 1.30 3.70
CA VAL A 143 -5.98 2.15 4.91
C VAL A 143 -5.86 3.62 4.52
N PHE A 144 -4.95 3.97 3.59
CA PHE A 144 -4.80 5.33 3.08
C PHE A 144 -6.15 5.92 2.63
N MET A 145 -6.94 5.15 1.90
CA MET A 145 -8.23 5.56 1.34
C MET A 145 -9.44 5.26 2.25
N ASN A 146 -9.25 4.73 3.45
CA ASN A 146 -10.35 4.14 4.22
C ASN A 146 -11.27 3.32 3.32
N ALA A 147 -10.69 2.37 2.58
CA ALA A 147 -11.42 1.61 1.57
C ALA A 147 -12.58 0.84 2.19
N GLY A 148 -13.73 0.90 1.53
CA GLY A 148 -14.94 0.23 1.97
C GLY A 148 -15.81 -0.26 0.82
N ALA A 149 -16.58 -1.29 1.10
CA ALA A 149 -17.59 -1.87 0.22
C ALA A 149 -18.62 -2.63 1.06
N TYR A 150 -19.89 -2.68 0.59
CA TYR A 150 -20.92 -3.54 1.19
C TYR A 150 -21.06 -3.37 2.72
N ASP A 151 -21.20 -2.17 3.21
CA ASP A 151 -21.40 -1.80 4.62
C ASP A 151 -20.19 -2.03 5.55
N GLY A 152 -19.02 -2.38 5.00
CA GLY A 152 -17.75 -2.48 5.73
C GLY A 152 -16.70 -1.53 5.19
N GLU A 153 -15.81 -1.04 6.04
CA GLU A 153 -14.66 -0.19 5.70
C GLU A 153 -13.48 -0.42 6.64
N MET A 154 -12.29 0.05 6.26
CA MET A 154 -11.06 -0.18 7.03
C MET A 154 -11.14 0.39 8.44
N SER A 155 -11.81 1.51 8.66
CA SER A 155 -12.00 2.12 9.99
C SER A 155 -12.71 1.20 10.99
N ASN A 156 -13.48 0.22 10.53
CA ASN A 156 -14.18 -0.73 11.40
C ASN A 156 -13.26 -1.76 12.07
N VAL A 157 -12.07 -1.99 11.50
CA VAL A 157 -11.19 -3.10 11.91
C VAL A 157 -9.77 -2.66 12.24
N VAL A 158 -9.26 -1.55 11.68
CA VAL A 158 -7.92 -1.05 11.93
C VAL A 158 -7.83 -0.45 13.33
N THR A 159 -6.89 -0.94 14.13
CA THR A 159 -6.63 -0.45 15.49
C THR A 159 -5.34 0.34 15.58
N THR A 160 -4.33 -0.02 14.78
CA THR A 160 -3.04 0.66 14.80
C THR A 160 -2.39 0.62 13.42
N VAL A 161 -1.68 1.68 13.06
CA VAL A 161 -0.88 1.75 11.83
C VAL A 161 0.53 2.19 12.19
N ARG A 162 1.54 1.49 11.66
CA ARG A 162 2.93 1.94 11.67
C ARG A 162 3.28 2.55 10.33
N ALA A 163 3.70 3.81 10.37
CA ALA A 163 4.07 4.58 9.20
C ALA A 163 5.46 5.19 9.35
N VAL A 164 6.02 5.64 8.24
CA VAL A 164 7.35 6.28 8.19
C VAL A 164 7.18 7.69 7.64
N ASP A 165 7.72 8.69 8.34
CA ASP A 165 7.80 10.05 7.85
C ASP A 165 8.99 10.26 6.89
N PHE A 166 9.05 11.43 6.24
CA PHE A 166 10.14 11.74 5.29
C PHE A 166 11.49 12.02 5.96
N GLN A 167 11.55 12.10 7.30
CA GLN A 167 12.80 12.12 8.05
C GLN A 167 13.30 10.71 8.37
N GLY A 168 12.53 9.68 8.01
CA GLY A 168 12.83 8.28 8.27
C GLY A 168 12.43 7.80 9.68
N ASN A 169 11.64 8.56 10.42
CA ASN A 169 11.16 8.14 11.73
C ASN A 169 9.95 7.21 11.57
N ILE A 170 9.99 6.09 12.28
CA ILE A 170 8.85 5.19 12.38
C ILE A 170 7.92 5.72 13.48
N LYS A 171 6.64 5.88 13.12
CA LYS A 171 5.58 6.35 14.02
C LYS A 171 4.47 5.34 14.11
N GLU A 172 3.78 5.33 15.25
CA GLU A 172 2.62 4.47 15.48
C GLU A 172 1.40 5.33 15.76
N TYR A 173 0.31 5.04 15.06
CA TYR A 173 -0.98 5.72 15.15
C TYR A 173 -2.03 4.73 15.64
N ASP A 174 -2.65 5.00 16.77
CA ASP A 174 -3.87 4.30 17.17
C ASP A 174 -5.10 4.78 16.37
N ALA A 175 -6.19 4.02 16.42
CA ALA A 175 -7.39 4.27 15.63
C ALA A 175 -7.95 5.70 15.80
N SER A 176 -7.80 6.31 17.00
CA SER A 176 -8.34 7.64 17.29
C SER A 176 -7.58 8.78 16.58
N HIS A 177 -6.35 8.50 16.12
CA HIS A 177 -5.50 9.45 15.42
C HIS A 177 -5.42 9.21 13.90
N LEU A 178 -6.17 8.23 13.37
CA LEU A 178 -6.17 7.92 11.94
C LEU A 178 -7.08 8.83 11.11
N ASP A 179 -7.94 9.61 11.74
CA ASP A 179 -8.87 10.57 11.11
C ASP A 179 -9.61 10.00 9.90
N PHE A 180 -10.15 8.80 10.06
CA PHE A 180 -10.85 8.10 9.00
C PHE A 180 -12.15 8.81 8.62
N GLY A 181 -12.28 9.11 7.34
CA GLY A 181 -13.47 9.67 6.72
C GLY A 181 -13.78 9.00 5.38
N TYR A 182 -14.77 9.53 4.65
CA TYR A 182 -15.06 9.02 3.31
C TYR A 182 -13.88 9.24 2.37
N ARG A 183 -13.26 8.11 1.95
CA ARG A 183 -12.05 8.12 1.09
C ARG A 183 -10.89 8.92 1.67
N HIS A 184 -10.76 8.96 3.00
CA HIS A 184 -9.79 9.76 3.70
C HIS A 184 -9.18 9.03 4.91
N SER A 185 -7.93 9.34 5.21
CA SER A 185 -7.21 9.06 6.45
C SER A 185 -6.18 10.16 6.71
N VAL A 186 -5.65 10.26 7.92
CA VAL A 186 -4.61 11.23 8.31
C VAL A 186 -3.39 11.25 7.37
N PHE A 187 -3.14 10.15 6.67
CA PHE A 187 -2.01 10.01 5.74
C PHE A 187 -2.16 10.85 4.45
N HIS A 188 -3.35 11.38 4.16
CA HIS A 188 -3.54 12.39 3.12
C HIS A 188 -2.94 13.74 3.51
N ASP A 189 -2.95 14.07 4.80
CA ASP A 189 -2.56 15.37 5.33
C ASP A 189 -1.09 15.40 5.76
N ASN A 190 -0.62 14.33 6.43
CA ASN A 190 0.76 14.23 6.92
C ASN A 190 1.74 13.64 5.90
N HIS A 191 1.23 13.05 4.81
CA HIS A 191 2.01 12.43 3.73
C HIS A 191 2.94 11.30 4.15
N GLU A 192 2.77 10.71 5.32
CA GLU A 192 3.58 9.59 5.80
C GLU A 192 3.22 8.30 5.07
N VAL A 193 4.17 7.37 5.03
CA VAL A 193 4.05 6.13 4.24
C VAL A 193 3.73 4.96 5.16
N ILE A 194 2.60 4.32 4.94
CA ILE A 194 2.13 3.17 5.70
C ILE A 194 3.01 1.95 5.41
N GLY A 195 3.60 1.37 6.46
CA GLY A 195 4.44 0.18 6.37
C GLY A 195 3.79 -1.08 6.92
N GLU A 196 3.07 -0.98 8.05
CA GLU A 196 2.38 -2.10 8.70
C GLU A 196 1.01 -1.68 9.23
N VAL A 197 0.06 -2.61 9.21
CA VAL A 197 -1.32 -2.39 9.67
C VAL A 197 -1.68 -3.45 10.70
N ILE A 198 -2.16 -3.03 11.86
CA ILE A 198 -2.67 -3.88 12.91
C ILE A 198 -4.20 -3.74 12.95
N MET A 199 -4.88 -4.87 12.95
CA MET A 199 -6.34 -4.95 12.93
C MET A 199 -6.82 -5.88 14.03
N THR A 200 -7.93 -5.52 14.68
CA THR A 200 -8.61 -6.39 15.64
C THR A 200 -9.94 -6.85 15.05
N LEU A 201 -10.09 -8.17 14.89
CA LEU A 201 -11.24 -8.80 14.28
C LEU A 201 -12.06 -9.58 15.32
N GLN A 202 -13.20 -10.13 14.91
CA GLN A 202 -14.05 -10.92 15.79
C GLN A 202 -13.93 -12.41 15.46
N PRO A 203 -13.82 -13.31 16.46
CA PRO A 203 -13.94 -14.73 16.21
C PRO A 203 -15.28 -15.08 15.54
N GLY A 204 -15.23 -15.93 14.51
CA GLY A 204 -16.42 -16.29 13.73
C GLY A 204 -16.36 -17.71 13.16
N ASP A 205 -17.51 -18.23 12.71
CA ASP A 205 -17.57 -19.51 12.02
C ASP A 205 -16.97 -19.39 10.61
N LYS A 206 -15.97 -20.23 10.31
CA LYS A 206 -15.26 -20.22 9.03
C LYS A 206 -16.16 -20.43 7.82
N ASN A 207 -17.22 -21.23 7.96
CA ASN A 207 -18.14 -21.50 6.86
C ASN A 207 -19.03 -20.27 6.60
N ALA A 208 -19.48 -19.61 7.66
CA ALA A 208 -20.26 -18.38 7.56
C ALA A 208 -19.42 -17.24 6.93
N ILE A 209 -18.16 -17.05 7.39
CA ILE A 209 -17.23 -16.08 6.83
C ILE A 209 -17.02 -16.35 5.33
N LYS A 210 -16.72 -17.60 4.97
CA LYS A 210 -16.51 -17.99 3.56
C LYS A 210 -17.75 -17.76 2.71
N ALA A 211 -18.92 -18.15 3.19
CA ALA A 211 -20.17 -17.92 2.47
C ALA A 211 -20.41 -16.42 2.21
N ARG A 212 -20.11 -15.56 3.19
CA ARG A 212 -20.20 -14.11 3.01
C ARG A 212 -19.20 -13.57 2.00
N MET A 213 -17.94 -14.04 2.03
CA MET A 213 -16.92 -13.67 1.03
C MET A 213 -17.36 -14.06 -0.38
N ASP A 214 -17.89 -15.27 -0.56
CA ASP A 214 -18.37 -15.77 -1.86
C ASP A 214 -19.56 -14.94 -2.37
N GLU A 215 -20.55 -14.65 -1.50
CA GLU A 215 -21.66 -13.77 -1.84
C GLU A 215 -21.19 -12.38 -2.32
N LEU A 216 -20.20 -11.79 -1.63
CA LEU A 216 -19.68 -10.47 -1.99
C LEU A 216 -18.89 -10.51 -3.30
N THR A 217 -18.17 -11.61 -3.56
CA THR A 217 -17.46 -11.83 -4.81
C THR A 217 -18.46 -11.93 -5.98
N GLU A 218 -19.48 -12.76 -5.87
CA GLU A 218 -20.53 -12.89 -6.89
C GLU A 218 -21.25 -11.57 -7.17
N LYS A 219 -21.59 -10.82 -6.11
CA LYS A 219 -22.20 -9.48 -6.24
C LYS A 219 -21.32 -8.50 -7.01
N ARG A 220 -19.99 -8.62 -6.87
CA ARG A 220 -19.06 -7.78 -7.60
C ARG A 220 -18.93 -8.20 -9.05
N GLU A 221 -18.73 -9.49 -9.30
CA GLU A 221 -18.60 -10.04 -10.65
C GLU A 221 -19.84 -9.78 -11.50
N SER A 222 -21.03 -9.86 -10.91
CA SER A 222 -22.28 -9.57 -11.61
C SER A 222 -22.47 -8.10 -12.00
N LYS A 223 -21.74 -7.16 -11.37
CA LYS A 223 -21.89 -5.71 -11.57
C LYS A 223 -20.71 -5.05 -12.28
N GLN A 224 -19.55 -5.69 -12.33
CA GLN A 224 -18.34 -5.09 -12.87
C GLN A 224 -17.68 -6.00 -13.90
N PRO A 225 -17.30 -5.48 -15.08
CA PRO A 225 -16.57 -6.25 -16.11
C PRO A 225 -15.10 -6.40 -15.68
N LEU A 226 -14.80 -7.41 -14.83
CA LEU A 226 -13.45 -7.61 -14.25
C LEU A 226 -12.38 -8.06 -15.27
N GLU A 227 -12.78 -8.37 -16.50
CA GLU A 227 -11.90 -8.74 -17.62
C GLU A 227 -11.14 -7.56 -18.24
N TYR A 228 -11.59 -6.34 -17.98
CA TYR A 228 -10.93 -5.13 -18.49
C TYR A 228 -10.01 -4.50 -17.45
N ALA A 229 -8.96 -3.83 -17.96
CA ALA A 229 -8.08 -3.02 -17.12
C ALA A 229 -8.86 -1.87 -16.45
N SER A 230 -8.77 -1.74 -15.15
CA SER A 230 -9.53 -0.76 -14.35
C SER A 230 -8.70 -0.20 -13.20
#